data_c20a33291ebdf2edab04797cfc4928ef
#
_entry.id   c20a33291ebdf2edab04797cfc4928ef
#
_cell.length_a   1.000
_cell.length_b   1.000
_cell.length_c   1.000
_cell.angle_alpha   90.00
_cell.angle_beta   90.00
_cell.angle_gamma   90.00
#
_symmetry.space_group_name_H-M   'P 1'
#
loop_
_entity.id
_entity.type
_entity.pdbx_description
1 polymer ?
#
loop_
_entity_poly.entity_id
_entity_poly.type
_entity_poly.pdbx_seq_one_letter_code
_entity_poly.pdbx_strand_id
1 'polypeptide(L)'
;WLASIDRAETGNNDNRIDKAEIQAFVGAQKIPPAFYRRTFDRGDENQDGFLEGVELDKAFLHPDNMAGAAFDTEDPADEYILAIKAGGDGDVTETHTQWKTNTKYTDHIVSPLVYDGRMLLIKGGGISTVYSIKQGRQLRGAKSIQNSSEYFASPIIGDNKVYIAGENGVIVVLDAADNFKVLAKNDMQDS
;
A
#
# COMPACT_ATOMS: atom_id res chain seq x y z
N TRP A 1 -2.50 7.63 22.38
CA TRP A 1 -1.44 8.44 21.75
C TRP A 1 -0.95 9.53 22.71
N LEU A 2 -1.84 10.36 23.26
CA LEU A 2 -1.47 11.39 24.23
C LEU A 2 -0.59 10.83 25.36
N ALA A 3 -1.01 9.72 25.97
CA ALA A 3 -0.23 9.09 27.04
C ALA A 3 1.10 8.48 26.59
N SER A 4 1.21 8.15 25.31
CA SER A 4 2.41 7.53 24.75
C SER A 4 3.44 8.55 24.24
N ILE A 5 3.03 9.76 23.95
CA ILE A 5 3.87 10.81 23.36
C ILE A 5 4.10 11.94 24.38
N ASP A 6 3.07 12.64 24.78
CA ASP A 6 3.15 13.76 25.73
C ASP A 6 3.67 13.34 27.14
N ARG A 7 3.36 12.10 27.58
CA ARG A 7 3.78 11.56 28.87
C ARG A 7 5.00 10.64 28.81
N ALA A 8 5.65 10.53 27.65
CA ALA A 8 6.91 9.82 27.49
C ALA A 8 8.08 10.62 28.14
N GLU A 9 9.27 10.01 28.22
CA GLU A 9 10.47 10.69 28.70
C GLU A 9 10.80 12.00 27.95
N THR A 10 10.36 12.09 26.70
CA THR A 10 10.58 13.24 25.82
C THR A 10 9.42 14.21 25.78
N GLY A 11 8.29 13.89 26.44
CA GLY A 11 7.11 14.73 26.52
C GLY A 11 7.16 15.71 27.69
N ASN A 12 6.35 16.75 27.63
CA ASN A 12 6.29 17.81 28.61
C ASN A 12 5.09 17.70 29.57
N ASN A 13 4.17 16.76 29.30
CA ASN A 13 2.97 16.45 30.08
C ASN A 13 1.99 17.63 30.20
N ASP A 14 1.83 18.40 29.14
CA ASP A 14 0.92 19.54 29.05
C ASP A 14 -0.48 19.20 28.48
N ASN A 15 -0.74 17.93 28.17
CA ASN A 15 -1.94 17.37 27.56
C ASN A 15 -2.15 17.79 26.09
N ARG A 16 -1.09 18.18 25.43
CA ARG A 16 -1.05 18.43 23.99
C ARG A 16 0.13 17.68 23.38
N ILE A 17 0.22 17.62 22.09
CA ILE A 17 1.35 17.04 21.38
C ILE A 17 1.90 18.07 20.40
N ASP A 18 3.13 18.49 20.59
CA ASP A 18 3.82 19.35 19.65
C ASP A 18 4.69 18.58 18.66
N LYS A 19 5.25 19.31 17.67
CA LYS A 19 6.11 18.70 16.65
C LYS A 19 7.37 18.07 17.20
N ALA A 20 7.94 18.66 18.25
CA ALA A 20 9.17 18.15 18.85
C ALA A 20 8.93 16.84 19.59
N GLU A 21 7.82 16.73 20.31
CA GLU A 21 7.41 15.52 21.02
C GLU A 21 7.13 14.35 20.09
N ILE A 22 6.36 14.59 18.99
CA ILE A 22 6.15 13.56 17.96
C ILE A 22 7.48 13.16 17.33
N GLN A 23 8.34 14.11 17.00
CA GLN A 23 9.62 13.82 16.36
C GLN A 23 10.53 13.00 17.28
N ALA A 24 10.58 13.31 18.55
CA ALA A 24 11.34 12.57 19.55
C ALA A 24 10.79 11.15 19.74
N PHE A 25 9.48 11.00 19.85
CA PHE A 25 8.81 9.70 19.96
C PHE A 25 9.06 8.82 18.73
N VAL A 26 8.87 9.37 17.54
CA VAL A 26 9.08 8.68 16.24
C VAL A 26 10.55 8.26 16.10
N GLY A 27 11.49 9.13 16.47
CA GLY A 27 12.92 8.82 16.46
C GLY A 27 13.27 7.67 17.41
N ALA A 28 12.72 7.66 18.63
CA ALA A 28 12.92 6.59 19.60
C ALA A 28 12.36 5.24 19.14
N GLN A 29 11.24 5.25 18.39
CA GLN A 29 10.59 4.04 17.85
C GLN A 29 11.12 3.63 16.47
N LYS A 30 12.09 4.36 15.90
CA LYS A 30 12.60 4.15 14.53
C LYS A 30 11.52 4.23 13.44
N ILE A 31 10.51 5.06 13.66
CA ILE A 31 9.46 5.32 12.69
C ILE A 31 9.94 6.40 11.70
N PRO A 32 9.65 6.28 10.39
CA PRO A 32 10.10 7.26 9.41
C PRO A 32 9.64 8.69 9.67
N PRO A 33 10.48 9.72 9.45
CA PRO A 33 10.11 11.12 9.67
C PRO A 33 8.91 11.62 8.86
N ALA A 34 8.63 10.99 7.71
CA ALA A 34 7.46 11.30 6.89
C ALA A 34 6.14 11.07 7.64
N PHE A 35 6.10 10.10 8.56
CA PHE A 35 4.91 9.80 9.35
C PHE A 35 4.47 10.98 10.21
N TYR A 36 5.37 11.56 11.00
CA TYR A 36 4.99 12.66 11.89
C TYR A 36 4.57 13.92 11.14
N ARG A 37 5.21 14.21 9.99
CA ARG A 37 4.83 15.36 9.15
C ARG A 37 3.40 15.24 8.66
N ARG A 38 3.04 14.12 8.07
CA ARG A 38 1.66 13.87 7.60
C ARG A 38 0.65 13.93 8.73
N THR A 39 0.96 13.28 9.85
CA THR A 39 0.09 13.25 11.03
C THR A 39 -0.17 14.65 11.55
N PHE A 40 0.89 15.44 11.68
CA PHE A 40 0.79 16.80 12.17
C PHE A 40 0.10 17.74 11.19
N ASP A 41 0.54 17.76 9.93
CA ASP A 41 0.01 18.67 8.90
C ASP A 41 -1.49 18.43 8.59
N ARG A 42 -2.00 17.23 8.86
CA ARG A 42 -3.42 16.91 8.72
C ARG A 42 -4.23 17.13 10.00
N GLY A 43 -3.63 16.95 11.15
CA GLY A 43 -4.29 17.03 12.45
C GLY A 43 -4.42 18.44 12.98
N ASP A 44 -3.39 19.25 12.80
CA ASP A 44 -3.33 20.65 13.26
C ASP A 44 -4.18 21.55 12.35
N GLU A 45 -5.50 21.49 12.53
CA GLU A 45 -6.45 22.24 11.69
C GLU A 45 -6.44 23.75 11.97
N ASN A 46 -6.24 24.10 13.23
CA ASN A 46 -6.23 25.51 13.66
C ASN A 46 -4.85 26.17 13.43
N GLN A 47 -3.83 25.38 13.06
CA GLN A 47 -2.45 25.80 12.80
C GLN A 47 -1.78 26.50 13.99
N ASP A 48 -2.09 26.07 15.21
CA ASP A 48 -1.47 26.60 16.41
C ASP A 48 -0.18 25.89 16.82
N GLY A 49 0.16 24.81 16.12
CA GLY A 49 1.38 24.05 16.33
C GLY A 49 1.28 22.95 17.37
N PHE A 50 0.06 22.61 17.80
CA PHE A 50 -0.24 21.54 18.73
C PHE A 50 -1.33 20.62 18.20
N LEU A 51 -1.37 19.38 18.69
CA LEU A 51 -2.49 18.47 18.50
C LEU A 51 -3.16 18.25 19.83
N GLU A 52 -4.42 18.63 19.97
CA GLU A 52 -5.20 18.44 21.17
C GLU A 52 -6.66 18.05 20.87
N GLY A 53 -7.32 17.42 21.84
CA GLY A 53 -8.76 17.06 21.73
C GLY A 53 -9.11 16.34 20.45
N VAL A 54 -10.00 16.93 19.62
CA VAL A 54 -10.49 16.35 18.36
C VAL A 54 -9.40 16.22 17.30
N GLU A 55 -8.37 17.07 17.34
CA GLU A 55 -7.24 17.02 16.42
C GLU A 55 -6.39 15.77 16.60
N LEU A 56 -6.24 15.30 17.84
CA LEU A 56 -5.59 14.01 18.13
C LEU A 56 -6.30 12.83 17.45
N ASP A 57 -7.62 12.82 17.53
CA ASP A 57 -8.42 11.76 16.89
C ASP A 57 -8.27 11.81 15.37
N LYS A 58 -8.34 12.98 14.77
CA LYS A 58 -8.15 13.16 13.34
C LYS A 58 -6.73 12.81 12.90
N ALA A 59 -5.73 13.22 13.67
CA ALA A 59 -4.33 12.96 13.36
C ALA A 59 -3.99 11.46 13.41
N PHE A 60 -4.45 10.73 14.42
CA PHE A 60 -4.01 9.37 14.70
C PHE A 60 -5.02 8.27 14.34
N LEU A 61 -6.31 8.58 14.27
CA LEU A 61 -7.35 7.60 13.94
C LEU A 61 -7.75 7.64 12.46
N HIS A 62 -7.18 8.55 11.66
CA HIS A 62 -7.48 8.58 10.23
C HIS A 62 -6.99 7.30 9.56
N PRO A 63 -7.82 6.60 8.77
CA PRO A 63 -7.45 5.34 8.11
C PRO A 63 -6.15 5.42 7.29
N ASP A 64 -5.93 6.54 6.61
CA ASP A 64 -4.70 6.78 5.83
C ASP A 64 -3.44 6.86 6.71
N ASN A 65 -3.56 7.30 7.95
CA ASN A 65 -2.43 7.36 8.88
C ASN A 65 -2.13 5.97 9.47
N MET A 66 -3.14 5.13 9.65
CA MET A 66 -2.94 3.75 10.09
C MET A 66 -2.37 2.87 8.97
N ALA A 67 -2.76 3.09 7.72
CA ALA A 67 -2.22 2.38 6.58
C ALA A 67 -0.77 2.84 6.24
N GLY A 68 -0.48 4.13 6.35
CA GLY A 68 0.86 4.68 6.07
C GLY A 68 1.89 4.36 7.15
N ALA A 69 1.48 4.25 8.42
CA ALA A 69 2.40 3.95 9.52
C ALA A 69 2.98 2.53 9.48
N ALA A 70 2.30 1.60 8.82
CA ALA A 70 2.74 0.21 8.75
C ALA A 70 3.74 -0.07 7.63
N PHE A 71 3.86 0.81 6.62
CA PHE A 71 4.53 0.44 5.36
C PHE A 71 5.42 1.51 4.72
N ASP A 72 5.58 2.69 5.34
CA ASP A 72 6.54 3.68 4.84
C ASP A 72 7.94 3.39 5.41
N THR A 73 8.51 2.28 5.02
CA THR A 73 9.94 2.04 5.22
C THR A 73 10.69 2.97 4.25
N GLU A 74 11.47 3.91 4.78
CA GLU A 74 12.27 4.86 3.98
C GLU A 74 13.36 4.20 3.12
N ASP A 75 13.46 2.89 3.14
CA ASP A 75 14.39 2.15 2.29
C ASP A 75 13.63 1.44 1.15
N PRO A 76 13.52 2.07 -0.04
CA PRO A 76 12.93 1.44 -1.22
C PRO A 76 13.70 0.19 -1.67
N ALA A 77 14.83 -0.12 -1.02
CA ALA A 77 15.62 -1.31 -1.33
C ALA A 77 14.99 -2.60 -0.78
N ASP A 78 14.08 -2.51 0.18
CA ASP A 78 13.48 -3.70 0.82
C ASP A 78 12.12 -4.12 0.27
N GLU A 79 11.54 -3.36 -0.64
CA GLU A 79 10.30 -3.75 -1.29
C GLU A 79 10.55 -4.74 -2.43
N TYR A 80 10.02 -5.96 -2.31
CA TYR A 80 10.22 -6.97 -3.34
C TYR A 80 9.04 -7.94 -3.47
N ILE A 81 8.94 -8.51 -4.65
CA ILE A 81 8.13 -9.67 -4.95
C ILE A 81 9.02 -10.89 -4.85
N LEU A 82 8.56 -11.92 -4.17
CA LEU A 82 9.28 -13.16 -3.93
C LEU A 82 8.50 -14.34 -4.51
N ALA A 83 9.15 -15.17 -5.30
CA ALA A 83 8.60 -16.46 -5.71
C ALA A 83 9.24 -17.58 -4.91
N ILE A 84 8.41 -18.34 -4.22
CA ILE A 84 8.85 -19.46 -3.39
C ILE A 84 8.29 -20.76 -3.99
N LYS A 85 9.15 -21.75 -4.17
CA LYS A 85 8.74 -23.09 -4.55
C LYS A 85 8.00 -23.76 -3.39
N ALA A 86 6.86 -24.37 -3.68
CA ALA A 86 6.13 -25.12 -2.67
C ALA A 86 6.89 -26.39 -2.23
N GLY A 87 6.59 -26.85 -1.01
CA GLY A 87 7.22 -28.03 -0.39
C GLY A 87 8.37 -27.64 0.55
N GLY A 88 9.14 -28.63 0.98
CA GLY A 88 10.21 -28.45 1.97
C GLY A 88 9.74 -28.57 3.41
N ASP A 89 10.67 -28.55 4.34
CA ASP A 89 10.46 -28.63 5.79
C ASP A 89 11.44 -27.66 6.48
N GLY A 90 11.00 -27.02 7.59
CA GLY A 90 11.79 -26.04 8.32
C GLY A 90 12.03 -24.74 7.55
N ASP A 91 13.22 -24.15 7.69
CA ASP A 91 13.62 -22.93 6.99
C ASP A 91 14.01 -23.23 5.54
N VAL A 92 13.19 -22.75 4.62
CA VAL A 92 13.34 -22.97 3.18
C VAL A 92 13.83 -21.74 2.42
N THR A 93 14.20 -20.66 3.12
CA THR A 93 14.54 -19.36 2.53
C THR A 93 15.59 -19.49 1.43
N GLU A 94 16.70 -20.15 1.69
CA GLU A 94 17.81 -20.31 0.74
C GLU A 94 17.54 -21.36 -0.35
N THR A 95 16.72 -22.37 -0.05
CA THR A 95 16.55 -23.54 -0.92
C THR A 95 15.34 -23.43 -1.85
N HIS A 96 14.33 -22.63 -1.49
CA HIS A 96 13.05 -22.57 -2.21
C HIS A 96 12.77 -21.19 -2.82
N THR A 97 13.57 -20.19 -2.55
CA THR A 97 13.48 -18.91 -3.26
C THR A 97 13.89 -19.09 -4.72
N GLN A 98 12.93 -18.96 -5.63
CA GLN A 98 13.16 -19.09 -7.07
C GLN A 98 13.70 -17.82 -7.67
N TRP A 99 13.13 -16.68 -7.29
CA TRP A 99 13.57 -15.35 -7.66
C TRP A 99 13.04 -14.30 -6.69
N LYS A 100 13.75 -13.21 -6.61
CA LYS A 100 13.40 -12.01 -5.87
C LYS A 100 13.52 -10.81 -6.82
N THR A 101 12.50 -9.98 -6.88
CA THR A 101 12.47 -8.79 -7.76
C THR A 101 12.10 -7.58 -6.94
N ASN A 102 12.95 -6.56 -6.94
CA ASN A 102 12.63 -5.29 -6.29
C ASN A 102 11.46 -4.62 -7.02
N THR A 103 10.56 -4.07 -6.26
CA THR A 103 9.44 -3.27 -6.77
C THR A 103 9.36 -1.98 -5.97
N LYS A 104 9.02 -0.89 -6.63
CA LYS A 104 8.87 0.42 -5.97
C LYS A 104 7.46 0.63 -5.37
N TYR A 105 6.58 -0.37 -5.48
CA TYR A 105 5.16 -0.17 -5.22
C TYR A 105 4.58 -1.46 -4.63
N THR A 106 4.63 -1.59 -3.32
CA THR A 106 4.08 -2.74 -2.58
C THR A 106 2.69 -2.53 -1.99
N ASP A 107 2.07 -1.38 -2.19
CA ASP A 107 0.70 -1.09 -1.75
C ASP A 107 -0.35 -1.95 -2.48
N HIS A 108 -0.11 -3.27 -2.46
CA HIS A 108 -1.02 -4.24 -3.09
C HIS A 108 -1.81 -4.96 -2.01
N ILE A 109 -3.04 -4.54 -1.79
CA ILE A 109 -4.00 -5.25 -0.94
C ILE A 109 -4.57 -6.46 -1.68
N VAL A 110 -4.72 -6.33 -2.99
CA VAL A 110 -5.29 -7.37 -3.84
C VAL A 110 -4.28 -8.47 -4.18
N SER A 111 -4.75 -9.71 -4.29
CA SER A 111 -3.90 -10.83 -4.71
C SER A 111 -3.44 -10.66 -6.16
N PRO A 112 -2.18 -11.02 -6.49
CA PRO A 112 -1.73 -11.09 -7.87
C PRO A 112 -2.56 -12.08 -8.68
N LEU A 113 -2.87 -11.72 -9.93
CA LEU A 113 -3.47 -12.65 -10.88
C LEU A 113 -2.39 -13.30 -11.73
N VAL A 114 -2.33 -14.62 -11.73
CA VAL A 114 -1.42 -15.40 -12.59
C VAL A 114 -2.19 -16.01 -13.75
N TYR A 115 -1.75 -15.72 -14.96
CA TYR A 115 -2.30 -16.28 -16.19
C TYR A 115 -1.26 -16.37 -17.30
N ASP A 116 -1.18 -17.51 -17.95
CA ASP A 116 -0.30 -17.79 -19.10
C ASP A 116 1.15 -17.34 -18.85
N GLY A 117 1.74 -17.77 -17.72
CA GLY A 117 3.12 -17.46 -17.36
C GLY A 117 3.39 -16.01 -16.97
N ARG A 118 2.35 -15.18 -16.88
CA ARG A 118 2.40 -13.76 -16.50
C ARG A 118 1.69 -13.54 -15.17
N MET A 119 2.20 -12.61 -14.40
CA MET A 119 1.61 -12.15 -13.15
C MET A 119 1.19 -10.69 -13.31
N LEU A 120 -0.09 -10.41 -13.14
CA LEU A 120 -0.66 -9.08 -13.12
C LEU A 120 -0.79 -8.61 -11.68
N LEU A 121 -0.22 -7.45 -11.38
CA LEU A 121 -0.41 -6.74 -10.12
C LEU A 121 -1.23 -5.48 -10.37
N ILE A 122 -2.17 -5.20 -9.46
CA ILE A 122 -2.98 -3.99 -9.44
C ILE A 122 -2.77 -3.30 -8.10
N LYS A 123 -2.58 -2.00 -8.12
CA LYS A 123 -2.52 -1.19 -6.91
C LYS A 123 -3.54 -0.06 -6.93
N GLY A 124 -3.70 0.62 -5.80
CA GLY A 124 -4.51 1.82 -5.66
C GLY A 124 -4.25 2.85 -6.77
N GLY A 125 -5.26 3.64 -7.12
CA GLY A 125 -5.22 4.54 -8.28
C GLY A 125 -5.34 3.83 -9.64
N GLY A 126 -5.57 2.50 -9.67
CA GLY A 126 -5.74 1.74 -10.91
C GLY A 126 -4.46 1.59 -11.74
N ILE A 127 -3.34 1.42 -11.09
CA ILE A 127 -2.06 1.19 -11.76
C ILE A 127 -1.76 -0.30 -11.80
N SER A 128 -1.44 -0.81 -12.97
CA SER A 128 -1.11 -2.21 -13.20
C SER A 128 0.31 -2.42 -13.70
N THR A 129 0.95 -3.49 -13.26
CA THR A 129 2.27 -3.97 -13.72
C THR A 129 2.19 -5.45 -14.07
N VAL A 130 3.05 -5.90 -14.98
CA VAL A 130 3.07 -7.31 -15.41
C VAL A 130 4.48 -7.87 -15.28
N TYR A 131 4.58 -9.05 -14.70
CA TYR A 131 5.84 -9.77 -14.48
C TYR A 131 5.79 -11.17 -15.10
N SER A 132 6.96 -11.69 -15.44
CA SER A 132 7.14 -13.11 -15.79
C SER A 132 7.14 -13.95 -14.52
N ILE A 133 6.24 -14.92 -14.43
CA ILE A 133 6.24 -15.88 -13.32
C ILE A 133 7.53 -16.71 -13.28
N LYS A 134 8.08 -17.03 -14.42
CA LYS A 134 9.27 -17.88 -14.50
C LYS A 134 10.55 -17.19 -14.04
N GLN A 135 10.65 -15.87 -14.23
CA GLN A 135 11.90 -15.14 -14.05
C GLN A 135 11.82 -13.96 -13.08
N GLY A 136 10.61 -13.59 -12.63
CA GLY A 136 10.39 -12.36 -11.84
C GLY A 136 10.66 -11.07 -12.62
N ARG A 137 11.02 -11.17 -13.89
CA ARG A 137 11.32 -10.00 -14.72
C ARG A 137 10.05 -9.24 -15.08
N GLN A 138 10.08 -7.92 -14.93
CA GLN A 138 9.00 -7.06 -15.37
C GLN A 138 8.86 -7.12 -16.90
N LEU A 139 7.67 -7.50 -17.38
CA LEU A 139 7.33 -7.59 -18.80
C LEU A 139 6.67 -6.32 -19.29
N ARG A 140 5.91 -5.66 -18.43
CA ARG A 140 5.27 -4.38 -18.69
C ARG A 140 5.37 -3.50 -17.43
N GLY A 141 5.84 -2.27 -17.61
CA GLY A 141 5.89 -1.25 -16.56
C GLY A 141 4.51 -0.78 -16.11
N ALA A 142 4.50 0.13 -15.16
CA ALA A 142 3.30 0.73 -14.61
C ALA A 142 2.42 1.34 -15.71
N LYS A 143 1.15 0.93 -15.77
CA LYS A 143 0.17 1.42 -16.74
C LYS A 143 -1.20 1.55 -16.08
N SER A 144 -1.87 2.68 -16.31
CA SER A 144 -3.23 2.88 -15.85
C SER A 144 -4.20 1.91 -16.53
N ILE A 145 -5.12 1.34 -15.75
CA ILE A 145 -6.29 0.59 -16.24
C ILE A 145 -7.48 1.51 -16.51
N GLN A 146 -7.24 2.84 -16.57
CA GLN A 146 -8.21 3.87 -16.92
C GLN A 146 -9.40 4.00 -15.95
N ASN A 147 -9.24 3.55 -14.73
CA ASN A 147 -10.15 3.80 -13.63
C ASN A 147 -9.32 4.11 -12.39
N SER A 148 -9.31 5.38 -11.97
CA SER A 148 -8.63 5.82 -10.77
C SER A 148 -9.55 5.58 -9.57
N SER A 149 -9.31 4.49 -8.87
CA SER A 149 -10.07 4.04 -7.70
C SER A 149 -9.15 3.25 -6.77
N GLU A 150 -9.58 3.04 -5.55
CA GLU A 150 -8.99 2.02 -4.69
C GLU A 150 -9.52 0.64 -5.06
N TYR A 151 -8.68 -0.37 -4.84
CA TYR A 151 -8.96 -1.75 -5.21
C TYR A 151 -8.69 -2.67 -4.01
N PHE A 152 -9.76 -3.30 -3.51
CA PHE A 152 -9.71 -4.26 -2.39
C PHE A 152 -10.05 -5.69 -2.87
N ALA A 153 -10.88 -5.79 -3.90
CA ALA A 153 -11.23 -7.06 -4.50
C ALA A 153 -10.12 -7.56 -5.43
N SER A 154 -9.69 -8.80 -5.26
CA SER A 154 -8.71 -9.43 -6.14
C SER A 154 -9.27 -9.62 -7.55
N PRO A 155 -8.46 -9.41 -8.61
CA PRO A 155 -8.90 -9.64 -9.98
C PRO A 155 -9.26 -11.10 -10.21
N ILE A 156 -10.27 -11.33 -11.03
CA ILE A 156 -10.67 -12.68 -11.47
C ILE A 156 -10.54 -12.81 -12.98
N ILE A 157 -10.36 -14.03 -13.46
CA ILE A 157 -10.25 -14.33 -14.88
C ILE A 157 -11.38 -15.27 -15.32
N GLY A 158 -11.96 -14.99 -16.48
CA GLY A 158 -12.95 -15.82 -17.15
C GLY A 158 -13.03 -15.46 -18.63
N ASP A 159 -13.17 -16.43 -19.51
CA ASP A 159 -13.31 -16.25 -20.96
C ASP A 159 -12.21 -15.33 -21.54
N ASN A 160 -10.95 -15.58 -21.19
CA ASN A 160 -9.78 -14.79 -21.57
C ASN A 160 -9.87 -13.28 -21.20
N LYS A 161 -10.73 -12.94 -20.27
CA LYS A 161 -10.88 -11.57 -19.75
C LYS A 161 -10.59 -11.53 -18.26
N VAL A 162 -9.96 -10.44 -17.82
CA VAL A 162 -9.75 -10.15 -16.42
C VAL A 162 -10.75 -9.09 -15.98
N TYR A 163 -11.42 -9.33 -14.88
CA TYR A 163 -12.39 -8.43 -14.28
C TYR A 163 -11.84 -7.89 -12.97
N ILE A 164 -11.88 -6.59 -12.80
CA ILE A 164 -11.32 -5.88 -11.65
C ILE A 164 -12.37 -4.90 -11.14
N ALA A 165 -12.85 -5.09 -9.91
CA ALA A 165 -13.82 -4.19 -9.28
C ALA A 165 -13.09 -3.09 -8.51
N GLY A 166 -13.38 -1.84 -8.83
CA GLY A 166 -12.97 -0.66 -8.08
C GLY A 166 -13.97 -0.33 -6.98
N GLU A 167 -13.52 0.31 -5.92
CA GLU A 167 -14.37 0.77 -4.82
C GLU A 167 -15.47 1.72 -5.29
N ASN A 168 -15.22 2.45 -6.37
CA ASN A 168 -16.18 3.36 -6.99
C ASN A 168 -17.29 2.67 -7.81
N GLY A 169 -17.50 1.37 -7.66
CA GLY A 169 -18.54 0.60 -8.37
C GLY A 169 -18.25 0.34 -9.85
N VAL A 170 -17.06 0.68 -10.36
CA VAL A 170 -16.69 0.43 -11.75
C VAL A 170 -15.94 -0.89 -11.89
N ILE A 171 -16.42 -1.78 -12.74
CA ILE A 171 -15.71 -3.00 -13.14
C ILE A 171 -14.93 -2.74 -14.42
N VAL A 172 -13.59 -2.83 -14.33
CA VAL A 172 -12.69 -2.76 -15.49
C VAL A 172 -12.50 -4.16 -16.05
N VAL A 173 -12.60 -4.28 -17.38
CA VAL A 173 -12.38 -5.53 -18.11
C VAL A 173 -11.12 -5.41 -18.95
N LEU A 174 -10.18 -6.33 -18.76
CA LEU A 174 -8.94 -6.37 -19.52
C LEU A 174 -8.87 -7.63 -20.41
N ASP A 175 -8.19 -7.53 -21.53
CA ASP A 175 -7.84 -8.65 -22.40
C ASP A 175 -6.65 -9.43 -21.81
N ALA A 176 -6.86 -10.66 -21.37
CA ALA A 176 -5.80 -11.47 -20.79
C ALA A 176 -4.76 -11.92 -21.85
N ALA A 177 -5.13 -12.02 -23.12
CA ALA A 177 -4.24 -12.42 -24.19
C ALA A 177 -3.42 -11.25 -24.74
N ASP A 178 -4.03 -10.06 -24.87
CA ASP A 178 -3.36 -8.85 -25.40
C ASP A 178 -2.81 -7.96 -24.27
N ASN A 179 -1.83 -8.50 -23.55
CA ASN A 179 -1.03 -7.77 -22.56
C ASN A 179 -1.87 -6.96 -21.54
N PHE A 180 -3.02 -7.50 -21.15
CA PHE A 180 -3.97 -6.88 -20.22
C PHE A 180 -4.41 -5.47 -20.66
N LYS A 181 -4.72 -5.33 -21.94
CA LYS A 181 -5.31 -4.11 -22.51
C LYS A 181 -6.72 -3.90 -22.00
N VAL A 182 -7.10 -2.66 -21.70
CA VAL A 182 -8.47 -2.33 -21.30
C VAL A 182 -9.42 -2.56 -22.47
N LEU A 183 -10.44 -3.37 -22.25
CA LEU A 183 -11.53 -3.64 -23.20
C LEU A 183 -12.78 -2.83 -22.89
N ALA A 184 -13.15 -2.76 -21.62
CA ALA A 184 -14.38 -2.07 -21.18
C ALA A 184 -14.26 -1.57 -19.75
N LYS A 185 -15.12 -0.62 -19.42
CA LYS A 185 -15.41 -0.17 -18.06
C LYS A 185 -16.92 -0.17 -17.89
N ASN A 186 -17.40 -0.92 -16.93
CA ASN A 186 -18.81 -1.09 -16.65
C ASN A 186 -19.11 -0.42 -15.29
N ASP A 187 -19.83 0.66 -15.33
CA ASP A 187 -20.32 1.33 -14.13
C ASP A 187 -21.57 0.57 -13.65
N MET A 188 -21.47 0.00 -12.45
CA MET A 188 -22.56 -0.79 -11.85
C MET A 188 -23.60 0.09 -11.17
N GLN A 189 -23.41 1.42 -11.17
CA GLN A 189 -24.33 2.40 -10.57
C GLN A 189 -24.63 2.12 -9.09
N ASP A 190 -23.72 1.46 -8.42
CA ASP A 190 -23.82 1.11 -7.02
C ASP A 190 -23.12 2.21 -6.22
N SER A 191 -23.89 3.19 -5.79
CA SER A 191 -23.41 4.37 -5.04
C SER A 191 -24.13 4.51 -3.71
#